data_fce0807fc89835a34a48a50de59acb07
#
_entry.id   fce0807fc89835a34a48a50de59acb07
#
_cell.length_a   1.000
_cell.length_b   1.000
_cell.length_c   1.000
_cell.angle_alpha   90.00
_cell.angle_beta   90.00
_cell.angle_gamma   90.00
#
_symmetry.space_group_name_H-M   'P 1'
#
loop_
_entity.id
_entity.type
_entity.pdbx_description
1 polymer ?
#
loop_
_entity_poly.entity_id
_entity_poly.type
_entity_poly.pdbx_seq_one_letter_code
_entity_poly.pdbx_strand_id
1 'polypeptide(L)'
;IWLRASLSFVSRIFSRWSQAAVDFLLIYAGFFLLERTWALHYWGNIDYYPPHYMICAVPVYISILLFSVYVCGGYVKPIRIGRLFEGVFLGMFVLLAFYSLLPAELRYSRALVVMGSVMSLCVLLLVRYVINFVRRGSFSFASSQPSRYAIVADSPEAERVADLLSKTGNRPEFIALVGAA
;
A
#
# COMPACT_ATOMS: atom_id res chain seq x y z
N ILE A 1 30.89 -10.99 -0.23
CA ILE A 1 29.57 -11.34 0.36
C ILE A 1 28.89 -10.05 0.88
N TRP A 2 29.56 -9.19 1.61
CA TRP A 2 29.02 -7.95 2.18
C TRP A 2 28.55 -6.93 1.11
N LEU A 3 29.26 -6.75 0.01
CA LEU A 3 28.87 -5.84 -1.09
C LEU A 3 27.59 -6.27 -1.80
N ARG A 4 27.33 -7.56 -1.95
CA ARG A 4 26.09 -8.07 -2.54
C ARG A 4 24.90 -7.91 -1.60
N ALA A 5 25.12 -8.06 -0.29
CA ALA A 5 24.08 -7.84 0.71
C ALA A 5 23.68 -6.36 0.79
N SER A 6 24.65 -5.43 0.77
CA SER A 6 24.39 -4.00 0.77
C SER A 6 23.69 -3.53 -0.51
N LEU A 7 24.08 -4.02 -1.69
CA LEU A 7 23.42 -3.71 -2.97
C LEU A 7 21.98 -4.23 -3.00
N SER A 8 21.72 -5.43 -2.47
CA SER A 8 20.36 -5.97 -2.40
C SER A 8 19.48 -5.20 -1.40
N PHE A 9 20.06 -4.68 -0.32
CA PHE A 9 19.38 -3.85 0.64
C PHE A 9 19.02 -2.49 0.04
N VAL A 10 19.97 -1.83 -0.62
CA VAL A 10 19.76 -0.56 -1.33
C VAL A 10 18.73 -0.70 -2.43
N SER A 11 18.79 -1.77 -3.24
CA SER A 11 17.80 -2.01 -4.30
C SER A 11 16.38 -2.26 -3.76
N ARG A 12 16.25 -2.88 -2.58
CA ARG A 12 14.93 -3.06 -1.90
C ARG A 12 14.39 -1.75 -1.37
N ILE A 13 15.23 -0.90 -0.78
CA ILE A 13 14.85 0.44 -0.32
C ILE A 13 14.44 1.27 -1.51
N PHE A 14 15.26 1.34 -2.55
CA PHE A 14 14.98 2.10 -3.77
C PHE A 14 13.67 1.65 -4.44
N SER A 15 13.39 0.35 -4.47
CA SER A 15 12.12 -0.20 -4.99
C SER A 15 10.90 0.19 -4.15
N ARG A 16 11.02 0.38 -2.83
CA ARG A 16 9.92 0.84 -1.97
C ARG A 16 9.68 2.32 -2.13
N TRP A 17 10.72 3.12 -2.17
CA TRP A 17 10.65 4.57 -2.36
C TRP A 17 10.12 4.94 -3.74
N SER A 18 10.53 4.21 -4.79
CA SER A 18 10.00 4.43 -6.14
C SER A 18 8.50 4.13 -6.24
N GLN A 19 8.01 3.11 -5.54
CA GLN A 19 6.57 2.84 -5.46
C GLN A 19 5.83 3.96 -4.74
N ALA A 20 6.36 4.43 -3.61
CA ALA A 20 5.75 5.54 -2.87
C ALA A 20 5.74 6.85 -3.68
N ALA A 21 6.79 7.11 -4.46
CA ALA A 21 6.85 8.28 -5.35
C ALA A 21 5.79 8.20 -6.47
N VAL A 22 5.62 7.04 -7.08
CA VAL A 22 4.56 6.83 -8.10
C VAL A 22 3.17 6.98 -7.47
N ASP A 23 2.95 6.39 -6.30
CA ASP A 23 1.69 6.53 -5.57
C ASP A 23 1.40 7.99 -5.25
N PHE A 24 2.42 8.74 -4.79
CA PHE A 24 2.33 10.17 -4.51
C PHE A 24 1.89 10.98 -5.74
N LEU A 25 2.57 10.77 -6.87
CA LEU A 25 2.26 11.50 -8.12
C LEU A 25 0.86 11.19 -8.63
N LEU A 26 0.45 9.92 -8.59
CA LEU A 26 -0.89 9.53 -9.05
C LEU A 26 -1.99 10.05 -8.13
N ILE A 27 -1.79 10.02 -6.82
CA ILE A 27 -2.74 10.59 -5.86
C ILE A 27 -2.80 12.11 -6.02
N TYR A 28 -1.67 12.77 -6.24
CA TYR A 28 -1.62 14.22 -6.48
C TYR A 28 -2.40 14.61 -7.74
N ALA A 29 -2.19 13.87 -8.85
CA ALA A 29 -2.97 14.06 -10.08
C ALA A 29 -4.47 13.82 -9.85
N GLY A 30 -4.82 12.78 -9.08
CA GLY A 30 -6.20 12.51 -8.70
C GLY A 30 -6.82 13.63 -7.87
N PHE A 31 -6.07 14.20 -6.91
CA PHE A 31 -6.52 15.36 -6.14
C PHE A 31 -6.77 16.59 -7.01
N PHE A 32 -5.92 16.84 -7.98
CA PHE A 32 -6.11 17.94 -8.92
C PHE A 32 -7.42 17.81 -9.71
N LEU A 33 -7.78 16.60 -10.13
CA LEU A 33 -9.06 16.35 -10.79
C LEU A 33 -10.23 16.43 -9.81
N LEU A 34 -10.08 15.87 -8.61
CA LEU A 34 -11.13 15.86 -7.58
C LEU A 34 -11.48 17.28 -7.14
N GLU A 35 -10.48 18.10 -6.88
CA GLU A 35 -10.68 19.50 -6.45
C GLU A 35 -11.43 20.31 -7.50
N ARG A 36 -11.04 20.21 -8.78
CA ARG A 36 -11.70 20.91 -9.87
C ARG A 36 -13.15 20.46 -10.10
N THR A 37 -13.38 19.15 -10.07
CA THR A 37 -14.74 18.59 -10.22
C THR A 37 -15.62 18.99 -9.04
N TRP A 38 -15.09 18.98 -7.82
CA TRP A 38 -15.79 19.40 -6.62
C TRP A 38 -16.11 20.90 -6.64
N ALA A 39 -15.13 21.76 -6.98
CA ALA A 39 -15.28 23.19 -7.08
C ALA A 39 -16.36 23.57 -8.11
N LEU A 40 -16.32 22.94 -9.28
CA LEU A 40 -17.32 23.17 -10.34
C LEU A 40 -18.72 22.74 -9.91
N HIS A 41 -18.86 21.56 -9.29
CA HIS A 41 -20.17 21.01 -8.94
C HIS A 41 -20.82 21.74 -7.76
N TYR A 42 -20.05 22.16 -6.76
CA TYR A 42 -20.56 22.71 -5.51
C TYR A 42 -20.59 24.24 -5.47
N TRP A 43 -19.61 24.87 -6.10
CA TRP A 43 -19.46 26.33 -6.10
C TRP A 43 -19.66 26.98 -7.45
N GLY A 44 -19.78 26.20 -8.53
CA GLY A 44 -19.92 26.70 -9.90
C GLY A 44 -18.71 27.46 -10.42
N ASN A 45 -17.59 27.44 -9.70
CA ASN A 45 -16.35 28.12 -10.08
C ASN A 45 -15.16 27.16 -9.91
N ILE A 46 -14.37 26.99 -10.97
CA ILE A 46 -13.23 26.08 -11.00
C ILE A 46 -12.08 26.60 -10.13
N ASP A 47 -11.93 27.92 -10.01
CA ASP A 47 -10.83 28.56 -9.29
C ASP A 47 -11.25 28.99 -7.85
N TYR A 48 -12.18 28.26 -7.24
CA TYR A 48 -12.66 28.55 -5.89
C TYR A 48 -11.55 28.39 -4.83
N TYR A 49 -10.71 27.37 -4.98
CA TYR A 49 -9.63 27.12 -4.05
C TYR A 49 -8.36 27.89 -4.45
N PRO A 50 -7.70 28.55 -3.47
CA PRO A 50 -6.49 29.31 -3.76
C PRO A 50 -5.33 28.39 -4.19
N PRO A 51 -4.41 28.84 -5.05
CA PRO A 51 -3.33 28.01 -5.60
C PRO A 51 -2.39 27.43 -4.53
N HIS A 52 -2.24 28.12 -3.40
CA HIS A 52 -1.44 27.60 -2.27
C HIS A 52 -2.04 26.35 -1.62
N TYR A 53 -3.35 26.10 -1.78
CA TYR A 53 -3.97 24.85 -1.33
C TYR A 53 -3.35 23.64 -2.03
N MET A 54 -3.26 23.67 -3.35
CA MET A 54 -2.67 22.58 -4.14
C MET A 54 -1.17 22.44 -3.91
N ILE A 55 -0.46 23.55 -3.71
CA ILE A 55 1.01 23.54 -3.59
C ILE A 55 1.45 23.12 -2.18
N CYS A 56 0.72 23.48 -1.13
CA CYS A 56 1.12 23.23 0.25
C CYS A 56 0.25 22.18 0.94
N ALA A 57 -1.08 22.35 0.95
CA ALA A 57 -1.97 21.51 1.73
C ALA A 57 -2.07 20.09 1.18
N VAL A 58 -2.22 19.93 -0.14
CA VAL A 58 -2.38 18.61 -0.76
C VAL A 58 -1.12 17.75 -0.63
N PRO A 59 0.12 18.23 -0.87
CA PRO A 59 1.33 17.43 -0.62
C PRO A 59 1.49 16.98 0.83
N VAL A 60 1.17 17.84 1.79
CA VAL A 60 1.19 17.49 3.22
C VAL A 60 0.15 16.40 3.52
N TYR A 61 -1.07 16.57 3.01
CA TYR A 61 -2.13 15.57 3.12
C TYR A 61 -1.68 14.20 2.59
N ILE A 62 -1.17 14.15 1.36
CA ILE A 62 -0.72 12.92 0.72
C ILE A 62 0.43 12.30 1.51
N SER A 63 1.37 13.11 2.00
CA SER A 63 2.51 12.63 2.78
C SER A 63 2.07 11.94 4.08
N ILE A 64 1.12 12.53 4.82
CA ILE A 64 0.56 11.94 6.04
C ILE A 64 -0.14 10.62 5.72
N LEU A 65 -0.94 10.60 4.66
CA LEU A 65 -1.68 9.40 4.25
C LEU A 65 -0.74 8.26 3.82
N LEU A 66 0.26 8.55 2.98
CA LEU A 66 1.23 7.55 2.55
C LEU A 66 2.14 7.08 3.70
N PHE A 67 2.47 7.98 4.64
CA PHE A 67 3.20 7.62 5.85
C PHE A 67 2.40 6.65 6.72
N SER A 68 1.10 6.88 6.90
CA SER A 68 0.21 5.96 7.62
C SER A 68 0.14 4.59 6.94
N VAL A 69 0.03 4.56 5.61
CA VAL A 69 0.07 3.32 4.82
C VAL A 69 1.42 2.60 5.00
N TYR A 70 2.52 3.34 5.06
CA TYR A 70 3.85 2.79 5.29
C TYR A 70 3.96 2.15 6.69
N VAL A 71 3.50 2.84 7.73
CA VAL A 71 3.50 2.35 9.12
C VAL A 71 2.66 1.07 9.26
N CYS A 72 1.48 1.01 8.63
CA CYS A 72 0.64 -0.18 8.60
C CYS A 72 1.22 -1.33 7.75
N GLY A 73 2.39 -1.13 7.11
CA GLY A 73 3.06 -2.15 6.32
C GLY A 73 2.43 -2.38 4.95
N GLY A 74 1.72 -1.40 4.38
CA GLY A 74 1.13 -1.47 3.04
C GLY A 74 2.13 -1.62 1.90
N TYR A 75 3.42 -1.35 2.16
CA TYR A 75 4.53 -1.53 1.22
C TYR A 75 5.35 -2.81 1.46
N VAL A 76 4.99 -3.62 2.45
CA VAL A 76 5.69 -4.88 2.75
C VAL A 76 5.15 -6.01 1.88
N LYS A 77 6.05 -6.75 1.24
CA LYS A 77 5.69 -7.94 0.44
C LYS A 77 5.56 -9.17 1.36
N PRO A 78 4.56 -10.05 1.18
CA PRO A 78 3.48 -9.97 0.20
C PRO A 78 2.48 -8.85 0.54
N ILE A 79 2.01 -8.15 -0.51
CA ILE A 79 1.09 -7.02 -0.34
C ILE A 79 -0.26 -7.56 0.12
N ARG A 80 -0.68 -7.18 1.32
CA ARG A 80 -1.99 -7.52 1.88
C ARG A 80 -2.91 -6.32 1.72
N ILE A 81 -4.03 -6.52 1.02
CA ILE A 81 -5.00 -5.45 0.76
C ILE A 81 -5.53 -4.86 2.08
N GLY A 82 -5.76 -5.69 3.11
CA GLY A 82 -6.20 -5.23 4.43
C GLY A 82 -5.31 -4.14 5.03
N ARG A 83 -3.98 -4.27 4.90
CA ARG A 83 -3.03 -3.26 5.40
C ARG A 83 -3.12 -1.91 4.66
N LEU A 84 -3.53 -1.91 3.38
CA LEU A 84 -3.77 -0.67 2.65
C LEU A 84 -5.02 0.03 3.20
N PHE A 85 -6.10 -0.73 3.44
CA PHE A 85 -7.30 -0.19 4.09
C PHE A 85 -6.97 0.38 5.47
N GLU A 86 -6.33 -0.40 6.35
CA GLU A 86 -5.92 0.04 7.69
C GLU A 86 -5.09 1.33 7.62
N GLY A 87 -4.11 1.39 6.72
CA GLY A 87 -3.24 2.55 6.56
C GLY A 87 -3.99 3.79 6.07
N VAL A 88 -4.87 3.66 5.09
CA VAL A 88 -5.66 4.79 4.59
C VAL A 88 -6.67 5.26 5.63
N PHE A 89 -7.35 4.34 6.33
CA PHE A 89 -8.26 4.70 7.42
C PHE A 89 -7.53 5.42 8.56
N LEU A 90 -6.39 4.88 9.00
CA LEU A 90 -5.56 5.54 10.02
C LEU A 90 -5.14 6.94 9.56
N GLY A 91 -4.65 7.08 8.33
CA GLY A 91 -4.27 8.37 7.76
C GLY A 91 -5.43 9.35 7.69
N MET A 92 -6.61 8.89 7.30
CA MET A 92 -7.82 9.70 7.28
C MET A 92 -8.19 10.21 8.68
N PHE A 93 -8.13 9.35 9.71
CA PHE A 93 -8.41 9.77 11.09
C PHE A 93 -7.38 10.78 11.59
N VAL A 94 -6.11 10.56 11.33
CA VAL A 94 -5.04 11.51 11.68
C VAL A 94 -5.28 12.86 11.00
N LEU A 95 -5.62 12.86 9.71
CA LEU A 95 -5.90 14.07 8.96
C LEU A 95 -7.13 14.82 9.49
N LEU A 96 -8.21 14.11 9.86
CA LEU A 96 -9.40 14.71 10.44
C LEU A 96 -9.10 15.31 11.83
N ALA A 97 -8.26 14.66 12.63
CA ALA A 97 -7.80 15.19 13.91
C ALA A 97 -6.97 16.46 13.70
N PHE A 98 -6.00 16.46 12.80
CA PHE A 98 -5.24 17.67 12.43
C PHE A 98 -6.16 18.77 11.89
N TYR A 99 -7.10 18.44 11.03
CA TYR A 99 -8.08 19.38 10.49
C TYR A 99 -8.89 20.06 11.59
N SER A 100 -9.21 19.34 12.67
CA SER A 100 -9.95 19.89 13.81
C SER A 100 -9.14 20.95 14.58
N LEU A 101 -7.81 20.82 14.61
CA LEU A 101 -6.89 21.72 15.29
C LEU A 101 -6.52 22.96 14.47
N LEU A 102 -6.73 22.93 13.15
CA LEU A 102 -6.39 24.04 12.26
C LEU A 102 -7.29 25.26 12.50
N PRO A 103 -6.75 26.49 12.39
CA PRO A 103 -7.54 27.70 12.40
C PRO A 103 -8.54 27.75 11.24
N ALA A 104 -9.65 28.46 11.40
CA ALA A 104 -10.76 28.48 10.45
C ALA A 104 -10.34 28.86 9.02
N GLU A 105 -9.33 29.71 8.87
CA GLU A 105 -8.79 30.21 7.61
C GLU A 105 -8.11 29.11 6.76
N LEU A 106 -7.59 28.06 7.42
CA LEU A 106 -6.93 26.94 6.77
C LEU A 106 -7.84 25.70 6.63
N ARG A 107 -9.09 25.81 7.09
CA ARG A 107 -10.08 24.73 6.95
C ARG A 107 -10.79 24.82 5.61
N TYR A 108 -10.26 24.18 4.59
CA TYR A 108 -10.85 24.25 3.25
C TYR A 108 -12.17 23.46 3.14
N SER A 109 -12.14 22.14 3.19
CA SER A 109 -13.35 21.31 3.11
C SER A 109 -13.14 19.93 3.74
N ARG A 110 -14.01 19.58 4.69
CA ARG A 110 -14.01 18.21 5.29
C ARG A 110 -14.34 17.16 4.26
N ALA A 111 -15.23 17.48 3.32
CA ALA A 111 -15.61 16.58 2.25
C ALA A 111 -14.41 16.19 1.39
N LEU A 112 -13.50 17.13 1.06
CA LEU A 112 -12.29 16.85 0.30
C LEU A 112 -11.33 15.90 1.05
N VAL A 113 -11.27 15.98 2.38
CA VAL A 113 -10.46 15.05 3.18
C VAL A 113 -10.98 13.62 3.06
N VAL A 114 -12.29 13.44 3.22
CA VAL A 114 -12.92 12.11 3.13
C VAL A 114 -12.87 11.57 1.69
N MET A 115 -13.34 12.36 0.73
CA MET A 115 -13.36 11.94 -0.69
C MET A 115 -11.95 11.70 -1.21
N GLY A 116 -10.99 12.54 -0.83
CA GLY A 116 -9.59 12.37 -1.16
C GLY A 116 -8.99 11.07 -0.59
N SER A 117 -9.37 10.68 0.62
CA SER A 117 -8.94 9.41 1.21
C SER A 117 -9.51 8.20 0.47
N VAL A 118 -10.81 8.25 0.10
CA VAL A 118 -11.44 7.20 -0.70
C VAL A 118 -10.80 7.10 -2.09
N MET A 119 -10.60 8.24 -2.75
CA MET A 119 -9.91 8.28 -4.04
C MET A 119 -8.48 7.74 -3.94
N SER A 120 -7.73 8.13 -2.90
CA SER A 120 -6.37 7.64 -2.67
C SER A 120 -6.33 6.12 -2.48
N LEU A 121 -7.32 5.56 -1.77
CA LEU A 121 -7.47 4.11 -1.64
C LEU A 121 -7.70 3.45 -3.00
N CYS A 122 -8.59 3.98 -3.82
CA CYS A 122 -8.85 3.47 -5.18
C CYS A 122 -7.58 3.52 -6.04
N VAL A 123 -6.84 4.62 -6.01
CA VAL A 123 -5.56 4.76 -6.74
C VAL A 123 -4.54 3.73 -6.25
N LEU A 124 -4.36 3.57 -4.93
CA LEU A 124 -3.44 2.59 -4.37
C LEU A 124 -3.81 1.16 -4.78
N LEU A 125 -5.08 0.79 -4.73
CA LEU A 125 -5.55 -0.52 -5.16
C LEU A 125 -5.31 -0.74 -6.65
N LEU A 126 -5.61 0.26 -7.49
CA LEU A 126 -5.41 0.21 -8.93
C LEU A 126 -3.93 0.03 -9.27
N VAL A 127 -3.05 0.80 -8.65
CA VAL A 127 -1.59 0.66 -8.84
C VAL A 127 -1.11 -0.74 -8.46
N ARG A 128 -1.57 -1.27 -7.32
CA ARG A 128 -1.22 -2.64 -6.89
C ARG A 128 -1.76 -3.69 -7.86
N TYR A 129 -2.97 -3.48 -8.36
CA TYR A 129 -3.57 -4.35 -9.36
C TYR A 129 -2.76 -4.37 -10.65
N VAL A 130 -2.43 -3.20 -11.21
CA VAL A 130 -1.63 -3.07 -12.44
C VAL A 130 -0.24 -3.69 -12.26
N ILE A 131 0.46 -3.41 -11.16
CA ILE A 131 1.78 -4.00 -10.89
C ILE A 131 1.69 -5.52 -10.81
N ASN A 132 0.66 -6.06 -10.17
CA ASN A 132 0.48 -7.51 -10.04
C ASN A 132 0.16 -8.14 -11.39
N PHE A 133 -0.70 -7.50 -12.19
CA PHE A 133 -1.05 -7.95 -13.54
C PHE A 133 0.17 -7.99 -14.47
N VAL A 134 0.96 -6.92 -14.51
CA VAL A 134 2.18 -6.85 -15.35
C VAL A 134 3.23 -7.89 -14.93
N ARG A 135 3.34 -8.17 -13.62
CA ARG A 135 4.33 -9.12 -13.12
C ARG A 135 3.94 -10.58 -13.23
N ARG A 136 2.65 -10.90 -13.11
CA ARG A 136 2.17 -12.29 -12.99
C ARG A 136 1.31 -12.75 -14.16
N GLY A 137 0.81 -11.84 -14.98
CA GLY A 137 -0.14 -12.15 -16.06
C GLY A 137 -1.46 -12.76 -15.58
N SER A 138 -1.75 -12.72 -14.27
CA SER A 138 -2.94 -13.33 -13.67
C SER A 138 -3.69 -12.34 -12.78
N PHE A 139 -5.02 -12.42 -12.84
CA PHE A 139 -5.94 -11.56 -12.10
C PHE A 139 -6.12 -11.95 -10.62
N SER A 140 -5.29 -12.84 -10.08
CA SER A 140 -5.46 -13.32 -8.71
C SER A 140 -4.78 -12.42 -7.69
N PHE A 141 -5.56 -11.80 -6.81
CA PHE A 141 -5.10 -11.14 -5.58
C PHE A 141 -4.80 -12.12 -4.44
N ALA A 142 -5.12 -13.39 -4.63
CA ALA A 142 -4.85 -14.40 -3.63
C ALA A 142 -3.34 -14.52 -3.43
N SER A 143 -2.89 -14.20 -2.24
CA SER A 143 -1.49 -14.28 -1.80
C SER A 143 -1.02 -15.72 -1.55
N SER A 144 -1.68 -16.69 -2.15
CA SER A 144 -1.17 -18.06 -2.16
C SER A 144 -0.03 -18.17 -3.17
N GLN A 145 1.13 -17.57 -2.86
CA GLN A 145 2.34 -18.16 -3.40
C GLN A 145 2.40 -19.57 -2.78
N PRO A 146 2.46 -20.59 -3.63
CA PRO A 146 2.71 -21.93 -3.14
C PRO A 146 4.02 -21.86 -2.36
N SER A 147 3.93 -22.04 -1.05
CA SER A 147 5.10 -21.97 -0.19
C SER A 147 5.90 -23.24 -0.44
N ARG A 148 7.14 -23.09 -0.85
CA ARG A 148 8.08 -24.19 -0.99
C ARG A 148 8.76 -24.38 0.36
N TYR A 149 8.55 -25.54 0.97
CA TYR A 149 9.19 -25.89 2.23
C TYR A 149 10.26 -26.96 1.97
N ALA A 150 11.43 -26.77 2.53
CA ALA A 150 12.44 -27.80 2.68
C ALA A 150 12.43 -28.24 4.14
N ILE A 151 12.12 -29.50 4.40
CA ILE A 151 12.12 -30.08 5.75
C ILE A 151 13.43 -30.85 5.88
N VAL A 152 14.27 -30.41 6.82
CA VAL A 152 15.52 -31.07 7.19
C VAL A 152 15.30 -31.68 8.57
N ALA A 153 15.02 -32.99 8.60
CA ALA A 153 14.81 -33.72 9.84
C ALA A 153 15.02 -35.23 9.57
N ASP A 154 15.12 -36.03 10.64
CA ASP A 154 15.11 -37.48 10.53
C ASP A 154 13.80 -37.97 9.89
N SER A 155 13.90 -39.08 9.14
CA SER A 155 12.82 -39.59 8.30
C SER A 155 11.43 -39.64 8.93
N PRO A 156 11.24 -40.17 10.16
CA PRO A 156 9.91 -40.27 10.76
C PRO A 156 9.33 -38.89 11.17
N GLU A 157 10.17 -37.93 11.56
CA GLU A 157 9.73 -36.61 11.95
C GLU A 157 9.41 -35.76 10.72
N ALA A 158 10.20 -35.89 9.64
CA ALA A 158 9.98 -35.21 8.38
C ALA A 158 8.61 -35.55 7.75
N GLU A 159 8.24 -36.84 7.76
CA GLU A 159 6.93 -37.30 7.31
C GLU A 159 5.78 -36.76 8.14
N ARG A 160 5.95 -36.74 9.47
CA ARG A 160 4.94 -36.19 10.40
C ARG A 160 4.69 -34.70 10.17
N VAL A 161 5.75 -33.92 9.97
CA VAL A 161 5.66 -32.48 9.66
C VAL A 161 5.03 -32.26 8.29
N ALA A 162 5.38 -33.06 7.28
CA ALA A 162 4.78 -33.00 5.96
C ALA A 162 3.26 -33.29 5.99
N ASP A 163 2.82 -34.28 6.77
CA ASP A 163 1.40 -34.59 6.96
C ASP A 163 0.66 -33.46 7.66
N LEU A 164 1.24 -32.85 8.70
CA LEU A 164 0.68 -31.68 9.37
C LEU A 164 0.56 -30.48 8.45
N LEU A 165 1.58 -30.21 7.61
CA LEU A 165 1.54 -29.11 6.63
C LEU A 165 0.48 -29.35 5.56
N SER A 166 0.25 -30.59 5.14
CA SER A 166 -0.78 -30.93 4.15
C SER A 166 -2.19 -30.71 4.71
N LYS A 167 -2.40 -30.89 6.02
CA LYS A 167 -3.67 -30.70 6.74
C LYS A 167 -3.97 -29.24 7.08
N THR A 168 -2.93 -28.38 7.17
CA THR A 168 -3.05 -26.98 7.54
C THR A 168 -3.33 -26.13 6.29
N GLY A 169 -4.46 -26.23 5.63
CA GLY A 169 -5.01 -25.33 4.59
C GLY A 169 -4.06 -24.63 3.58
N ASN A 170 -2.77 -24.60 3.85
CA ASN A 170 -1.70 -24.04 3.07
C ASN A 170 -1.05 -25.21 2.29
N ARG A 171 -1.68 -25.65 1.19
CA ARG A 171 -1.12 -26.73 0.36
C ARG A 171 0.23 -26.28 -0.19
N PRO A 172 1.37 -26.86 0.26
CA PRO A 172 2.66 -26.57 -0.31
C PRO A 172 2.73 -27.17 -1.72
N GLU A 173 3.25 -26.42 -2.68
CA GLU A 173 3.45 -26.91 -4.06
C GLU A 173 4.54 -27.99 -4.12
N PHE A 174 5.51 -27.90 -3.21
CA PHE A 174 6.64 -28.83 -3.15
C PHE A 174 7.20 -28.94 -1.73
N ILE A 175 7.38 -30.16 -1.27
CA ILE A 175 8.06 -30.50 -0.02
C ILE A 175 9.27 -31.35 -0.37
N ALA A 176 10.49 -30.85 -0.12
CA ALA A 176 11.70 -31.64 -0.22
C ALA A 176 12.05 -32.18 1.16
N LEU A 177 12.11 -33.51 1.28
CA LEU A 177 12.63 -34.20 2.45
C LEU A 177 14.14 -34.40 2.27
N VAL A 178 14.93 -33.76 3.11
CA VAL A 178 16.40 -33.93 3.14
C VAL A 178 16.73 -34.68 4.41
N GLY A 179 17.03 -35.99 4.28
CA GLY A 179 17.50 -36.77 5.41
C GLY A 179 18.88 -36.29 5.85
N ALA A 180 19.06 -36.10 7.16
CA ALA A 180 20.37 -35.96 7.75
C ALA A 180 21.06 -37.35 7.68
N ALA A 181 22.15 -37.43 6.89
CA ALA A 181 23.00 -38.62 6.83
C ALA A 181 23.91 -38.69 8.04
#